data_a27d3689f8d5f206de4f9996ad62f150
#
_entry.id   a27d3689f8d5f206de4f9996ad62f150
#
_cell.length_a   1.000
_cell.length_b   1.000
_cell.length_c   1.000
_cell.angle_alpha   90.00
_cell.angle_beta   90.00
_cell.angle_gamma   90.00
#
_symmetry.space_group_name_H-M   'P 1'
#
loop_
_entity.id
_entity.type
_entity.pdbx_description
1 polymer ?
#
loop_
_entity_poly.entity_id
_entity_poly.type
_entity_poly.pdbx_seq_one_letter_code
_entity_poly.pdbx_strand_id
1 'polypeptide(L)'
;LEGKRGMPRLKPPFPAQCGYNNKPSNINNVETFANVPWIIFNGGDKFAAMGTENSKGTKVFALVGKVKRTGLVEIPMGSTLRHLIYDIGGGIPGTNGRSFWRMYTGR
;
A
#
# COMPACT_ATOMS: atom_id res chain seq x y z
N LEU A 1 -18.43 -1.51 9.68
CA LEU A 1 -18.14 -2.13 8.39
C LEU A 1 -19.22 -3.12 7.92
N GLU A 2 -20.19 -3.45 8.72
CA GLU A 2 -21.28 -4.38 8.41
C GLU A 2 -22.48 -3.66 7.74
N GLY A 3 -22.22 -2.88 6.69
CA GLY A 3 -23.26 -2.10 6.00
C GLY A 3 -23.77 -0.88 6.77
N LYS A 4 -23.16 -0.56 7.90
CA LYS A 4 -23.49 0.59 8.74
C LYS A 4 -22.32 1.56 8.80
N ARG A 5 -22.60 2.84 8.99
CA ARG A 5 -21.58 3.86 9.22
C ARG A 5 -20.76 3.52 10.47
N GLY A 6 -19.44 3.50 10.33
CA GLY A 6 -18.53 3.33 11.47
C GLY A 6 -18.68 4.50 12.44
N MET A 7 -18.77 4.19 13.72
CA MET A 7 -18.79 5.18 14.79
C MET A 7 -17.52 5.05 15.62
N PRO A 8 -16.78 6.15 15.87
CA PRO A 8 -15.61 6.10 16.73
C PRO A 8 -16.00 5.79 18.18
N ARG A 9 -15.18 5.00 18.84
CA ARG A 9 -15.33 4.67 20.26
C ARG A 9 -14.19 5.26 21.06
N LEU A 10 -14.46 5.70 22.27
CA LEU A 10 -13.44 6.19 23.19
C LEU A 10 -12.57 5.02 23.68
N LYS A 11 -11.28 5.29 23.82
CA LYS A 11 -10.32 4.38 24.45
C LYS A 11 -9.95 4.93 25.84
N PRO A 12 -9.72 4.12 26.85
CA PRO A 12 -9.95 2.69 26.97
C PRO A 12 -11.45 2.31 26.98
N PRO A 13 -11.82 1.02 26.69
CA PRO A 13 -10.93 -0.13 26.47
C PRO A 13 -10.30 -0.13 25.09
N PHE A 14 -9.07 -0.72 25.00
CA PHE A 14 -8.38 -0.92 23.73
C PHE A 14 -8.94 -2.15 23.01
N PRO A 15 -8.81 -2.25 21.67
CA PRO A 15 -9.31 -3.39 20.91
C PRO A 15 -8.77 -4.74 21.37
N ALA A 16 -7.53 -4.79 21.88
CA ALA A 16 -6.93 -6.00 22.44
C ALA A 16 -7.66 -6.50 23.71
N GLN A 17 -8.35 -5.62 24.41
CA GLN A 17 -9.12 -5.95 25.61
C GLN A 17 -10.60 -6.15 25.26
N CYS A 18 -11.17 -5.27 24.46
CA CYS A 18 -12.58 -5.27 24.10
C CYS A 18 -12.74 -4.69 22.67
N GLY A 19 -12.71 -5.57 21.67
CA GLY A 19 -12.81 -5.23 20.26
C GLY A 19 -14.13 -5.68 19.63
N TYR A 20 -14.04 -6.41 18.51
CA TYR A 20 -15.19 -6.89 17.77
C TYR A 20 -16.03 -7.85 18.62
N ASN A 21 -17.35 -7.63 18.64
CA ASN A 21 -18.29 -8.36 19.48
C ASN A 21 -17.90 -8.40 20.97
N ASN A 22 -17.30 -7.32 21.49
CA ASN A 22 -16.80 -7.21 22.85
C ASN A 22 -15.77 -8.29 23.23
N LYS A 23 -15.08 -8.86 22.24
CA LYS A 23 -14.02 -9.85 22.46
C LYS A 23 -12.64 -9.24 22.16
N PRO A 24 -11.58 -9.77 22.78
CA PRO A 24 -10.22 -9.36 22.41
C PRO A 24 -10.00 -9.49 20.91
N SER A 25 -9.52 -8.43 20.28
CA SER A 25 -9.38 -8.38 18.82
C SER A 25 -8.01 -7.82 18.44
N ASN A 26 -7.42 -8.44 17.43
CA ASN A 26 -6.20 -7.95 16.81
C ASN A 26 -6.54 -7.13 15.57
N ILE A 27 -5.92 -5.96 15.42
CA ILE A 27 -6.13 -5.04 14.30
C ILE A 27 -4.84 -4.94 13.52
N ASN A 28 -4.91 -5.24 12.23
CA ASN A 28 -3.80 -5.07 11.29
C ASN A 28 -4.29 -4.47 9.98
N ASN A 29 -3.35 -3.92 9.21
CA ASN A 29 -3.62 -3.43 7.88
C ASN A 29 -4.07 -4.59 6.97
N VAL A 30 -5.01 -4.33 6.07
CA VAL A 30 -5.54 -5.32 5.12
C VAL A 30 -4.43 -5.89 4.24
N GLU A 31 -3.48 -5.07 3.80
CA GLU A 31 -2.34 -5.52 2.99
C GLU A 31 -1.46 -6.51 3.77
N THR A 32 -1.25 -6.27 5.07
CA THR A 32 -0.55 -7.21 5.96
C THR A 32 -1.28 -8.56 6.00
N PHE A 33 -2.58 -8.56 6.23
CA PHE A 33 -3.38 -9.79 6.24
C PHE A 33 -3.38 -10.50 4.87
N ALA A 34 -3.42 -9.74 3.76
CA ALA A 34 -3.38 -10.31 2.43
C ALA A 34 -2.05 -11.01 2.11
N ASN A 35 -0.95 -10.57 2.69
CA ASN A 35 0.36 -11.19 2.52
C ASN A 35 0.54 -12.49 3.33
N VAL A 36 -0.19 -12.65 4.44
CA VAL A 36 -0.03 -13.81 5.35
C VAL A 36 -0.25 -15.15 4.63
N PRO A 37 -1.32 -15.39 3.86
CA PRO A 37 -1.52 -16.65 3.16
C PRO A 37 -0.37 -16.96 2.19
N TRP A 38 0.10 -15.95 1.46
CA TRP A 38 1.21 -16.11 0.52
C TRP A 38 2.51 -16.51 1.25
N ILE A 39 2.80 -15.86 2.38
CA ILE A 39 3.98 -16.15 3.21
C ILE A 39 3.90 -17.56 3.79
N ILE A 40 2.74 -17.98 4.28
CA ILE A 40 2.55 -19.33 4.84
C ILE A 40 2.77 -20.39 3.76
N PHE A 41 2.26 -20.15 2.56
CA PHE A 41 2.35 -21.11 1.46
C PHE A 41 3.75 -21.18 0.84
N ASN A 42 4.42 -20.04 0.66
CA ASN A 42 5.69 -19.95 -0.06
C ASN A 42 6.93 -19.89 0.84
N GLY A 43 6.75 -19.58 2.12
CA GLY A 43 7.82 -19.36 3.08
C GLY A 43 8.24 -17.91 3.23
N GLY A 44 8.68 -17.54 4.44
CA GLY A 44 9.12 -16.20 4.78
C GLY A 44 10.36 -15.75 4.01
N ASP A 45 11.27 -16.66 3.71
CA ASP A 45 12.50 -16.35 2.98
C ASP A 45 12.22 -15.86 1.55
N LYS A 46 11.24 -16.46 0.87
CA LYS A 46 10.83 -16.01 -0.47
C LYS A 46 10.21 -14.61 -0.44
N PHE A 47 9.43 -14.30 0.60
CA PHE A 47 8.91 -12.95 0.79
C PHE A 47 10.01 -11.95 1.10
N ALA A 48 10.94 -12.34 1.95
CA ALA A 48 12.09 -11.52 2.34
C ALA A 48 13.09 -11.27 1.19
N ALA A 49 13.11 -12.14 0.17
CA ALA A 49 13.92 -11.95 -1.03
C ALA A 49 13.40 -10.84 -1.97
N MET A 50 12.13 -10.44 -1.81
CA MET A 50 11.58 -9.29 -2.52
C MET A 50 11.83 -8.00 -1.74
N GLY A 51 12.14 -6.92 -2.44
CA GLY A 51 12.38 -5.63 -1.81
C GLY A 51 13.84 -5.35 -1.50
N THR A 52 14.08 -4.64 -0.41
CA THR A 52 15.41 -4.26 0.05
C THR A 52 15.75 -4.92 1.39
N GLU A 53 17.00 -4.84 1.82
CA GLU A 53 17.45 -5.38 3.09
C GLU A 53 16.62 -4.88 4.29
N ASN A 54 16.31 -3.57 4.30
CA ASN A 54 15.58 -2.91 5.38
C ASN A 54 14.07 -2.81 5.16
N SER A 55 13.59 -3.09 3.93
CA SER A 55 12.16 -3.03 3.56
C SER A 55 11.84 -4.19 2.64
N LYS A 56 11.38 -5.27 3.22
CA LYS A 56 11.13 -6.53 2.53
C LYS A 56 9.71 -6.59 1.97
N GLY A 57 9.52 -7.40 0.94
CA GLY A 57 8.22 -7.63 0.33
C GLY A 57 7.84 -6.63 -0.74
N THR A 58 6.56 -6.54 -1.00
CA THR A 58 5.95 -5.69 -2.00
C THR A 58 5.07 -4.62 -1.39
N LYS A 59 4.71 -3.62 -2.17
CA LYS A 59 3.77 -2.56 -1.78
C LYS A 59 2.82 -2.24 -2.91
N VAL A 60 1.53 -2.13 -2.58
CA VAL A 60 0.50 -1.68 -3.50
C VAL A 60 0.44 -0.16 -3.50
N PHE A 61 0.49 0.41 -4.71
CA PHE A 61 0.35 1.84 -4.95
C PHE A 61 -0.88 2.13 -5.82
N ALA A 62 -1.59 3.19 -5.49
CA ALA A 62 -2.63 3.74 -6.34
C ALA A 62 -2.01 4.80 -7.27
N LEU A 63 -2.01 4.52 -8.57
CA LEU A 63 -1.65 5.48 -9.59
C LEU A 63 -2.89 6.28 -9.97
N VAL A 64 -2.93 7.56 -9.57
CA VAL A 64 -4.08 8.45 -9.79
C VAL A 64 -3.58 9.82 -10.25
N GLY A 65 -4.43 10.55 -10.92
CA GLY A 65 -4.13 11.90 -11.39
C GLY A 65 -3.58 11.94 -12.82
N LYS A 66 -2.60 12.82 -13.07
CA LYS A 66 -2.07 13.06 -14.42
C LYS A 66 -1.05 12.01 -14.87
N VAL A 67 -1.47 10.74 -14.92
CA VAL A 67 -0.70 9.63 -15.50
C VAL A 67 -1.52 9.01 -16.62
N LYS A 68 -0.85 8.45 -17.64
CA LYS A 68 -1.54 7.84 -18.79
C LYS A 68 -2.34 6.59 -18.40
N ARG A 69 -1.82 5.78 -17.49
CA ARG A 69 -2.46 4.57 -16.98
C ARG A 69 -2.70 4.73 -15.49
N THR A 70 -3.97 4.79 -15.11
CA THR A 70 -4.41 4.84 -13.71
C THR A 70 -4.79 3.44 -13.24
N GLY A 71 -4.65 3.18 -11.94
CA GLY A 71 -5.03 1.90 -11.35
C GLY A 71 -4.20 1.56 -10.12
N LEU A 72 -4.33 0.32 -9.66
CA LEU A 72 -3.50 -0.23 -8.59
C LEU A 72 -2.33 -1.00 -9.19
N VAL A 73 -1.17 -0.83 -8.58
CA VAL A 73 0.08 -1.48 -9.01
C VAL A 73 0.81 -2.02 -7.79
N GLU A 74 1.16 -3.29 -7.84
CA GLU A 74 2.02 -3.91 -6.82
C GLU A 74 3.45 -3.97 -7.34
N ILE A 75 4.39 -3.44 -6.57
CA ILE A 75 5.82 -3.41 -6.91
C ILE A 75 6.67 -3.81 -5.70
N PRO A 76 7.87 -4.38 -5.92
CA PRO A 76 8.82 -4.65 -4.85
C PRO A 76 9.23 -3.35 -4.14
N MET A 77 9.41 -3.43 -2.82
CA MET A 77 9.98 -2.33 -2.05
C MET A 77 11.37 -1.97 -2.60
N GLY A 78 11.69 -0.67 -2.59
CA GLY A 78 12.93 -0.15 -3.20
C GLY A 78 12.81 0.25 -4.67
N SER A 79 11.69 -0.06 -5.33
CA SER A 79 11.39 0.45 -6.66
C SER A 79 11.30 1.98 -6.67
N THR A 80 11.78 2.61 -7.74
CA THR A 80 11.78 4.07 -7.82
C THR A 80 10.43 4.63 -8.24
N LEU A 81 10.09 5.83 -7.77
CA LEU A 81 8.90 6.56 -8.25
C LEU A 81 8.95 6.82 -9.76
N ARG A 82 10.15 7.00 -10.31
CA ARG A 82 10.35 7.14 -11.75
C ARG A 82 9.85 5.91 -12.51
N HIS A 83 10.27 4.72 -12.08
CA HIS A 83 9.80 3.46 -12.66
C HIS A 83 8.27 3.34 -12.57
N LEU A 84 7.70 3.63 -11.40
CA LEU A 84 6.26 3.56 -11.17
C LEU A 84 5.47 4.50 -12.09
N ILE A 85 5.91 5.76 -12.24
CA ILE A 85 5.18 6.79 -12.99
C ILE A 85 5.39 6.66 -14.50
N TYR A 86 6.63 6.43 -14.93
CA TYR A 86 6.98 6.46 -16.37
C TYR A 86 6.85 5.11 -17.05
N ASP A 87 7.43 4.06 -16.47
CA ASP A 87 7.44 2.75 -17.11
C ASP A 87 6.08 2.06 -16.95
N ILE A 88 5.56 2.03 -15.73
CA ILE A 88 4.27 1.40 -15.44
C ILE A 88 3.11 2.35 -15.78
N GLY A 89 3.11 3.56 -15.25
CA GLY A 89 2.06 4.57 -15.45
C GLY A 89 2.05 5.19 -16.85
N GLY A 90 3.06 4.94 -17.68
CA GLY A 90 3.18 5.45 -19.03
C GLY A 90 3.49 6.95 -19.11
N GLY A 91 3.90 7.56 -18.00
CA GLY A 91 4.27 8.98 -17.90
C GLY A 91 3.08 9.92 -17.85
N ILE A 92 3.37 11.21 -17.88
CA ILE A 92 2.39 12.30 -17.80
C ILE A 92 1.93 12.68 -19.21
N PRO A 93 0.62 12.72 -19.51
CA PRO A 93 0.12 13.10 -20.81
C PRO A 93 0.59 14.52 -21.21
N GLY A 94 0.99 14.71 -22.47
CA GLY A 94 1.37 16.01 -23.01
C GLY A 94 2.71 16.58 -22.56
N THR A 95 3.55 15.77 -21.92
CA THR A 95 4.88 16.22 -21.47
C THR A 95 5.99 15.30 -21.96
N ASN A 96 6.96 15.89 -22.63
CA ASN A 96 8.20 15.19 -23.06
C ASN A 96 9.15 14.97 -21.86
N GLY A 97 8.67 14.38 -20.75
CA GLY A 97 9.49 14.01 -19.60
C GLY A 97 9.88 15.13 -18.62
N ARG A 98 9.51 16.40 -18.89
CA ARG A 98 9.97 17.57 -18.09
C ARG A 98 9.10 17.95 -16.89
N SER A 99 7.93 17.33 -16.68
CA SER A 99 6.93 17.82 -15.68
C SER A 99 6.97 17.11 -14.33
N PHE A 100 7.83 16.16 -14.10
CA PHE A 100 7.88 15.43 -12.83
C PHE A 100 8.17 16.34 -11.62
N TRP A 101 9.13 17.25 -11.77
CA TRP A 101 9.54 18.17 -10.70
C TRP A 101 8.48 19.23 -10.35
N ARG A 102 7.65 19.63 -11.31
CA ARG A 102 6.61 20.63 -11.10
C ARG A 102 5.45 20.12 -10.23
N MET A 103 5.22 18.81 -10.24
CA MET A 103 4.17 18.17 -9.43
C MET A 103 4.57 18.03 -7.96
N TYR A 104 5.89 17.92 -7.68
CA TYR A 104 6.40 17.68 -6.34
C TYR A 104 6.76 18.97 -5.58
N THR A 105 7.07 20.06 -6.27
CA THR A 105 7.55 21.31 -5.64
C THR A 105 6.48 22.36 -5.40
N GLY A 106 5.25 22.15 -5.85
CA GLY A 106 4.12 23.07 -5.58
C GLY A 106 4.32 24.51 -6.08
N ARG A 107 5.20 24.72 -7.08
CA ARG A 107 5.45 26.02 -7.71
C ARG A 107 5.09 25.98 -9.20
#